data_10cac4393b4a7c10b6dd37311b0fda29
#
_entry.id   10cac4393b4a7c10b6dd37311b0fda29
#
_cell.length_a   1.000
_cell.length_b   1.000
_cell.length_c   1.000
_cell.angle_alpha   90.00
_cell.angle_beta   90.00
_cell.angle_gamma   90.00
#
_symmetry.space_group_name_H-M   'P 1'
#
loop_
_entity.id
_entity.type
_entity.pdbx_description
1 polymer ?
#
loop_
_entity_poly.entity_id
_entity_poly.type
_entity_poly.pdbx_seq_one_letter_code
_entity_poly.pdbx_strand_id
1 'polypeptide(L)'
;LPEDGYMVDDVTESVIQQIIEDKLIKRVQISDYIPDTVLEKLNRIFISRPDISFRVYGGADKTSGYEDDFNGWNLDFLRFVPDVQNIEIGRFEYKNTDLSILSRLSNLKSLILDIYNLRDFSFIKTLSSRLEHLYIDAVLKNGKPVFDCQWLLRFKNLQSLFLGKLDKNLESIVGLSQLKKLELRAVKNKDLSFLKQTPINDLSIWWCDGSKIDLTVLSDFRTLRQLRLFRISKLDDISFVSTLTGLERLELIWLANITKIPNLS
;
A
#
# COMPACT_ATOMS: atom_id res chain seq x y z
N LEU A 1 4.63 -18.12 -19.76
CA LEU A 1 3.35 -17.42 -19.91
C LEU A 1 3.43 -16.52 -21.14
N PRO A 2 2.34 -16.37 -21.93
CA PRO A 2 2.31 -15.43 -23.04
C PRO A 2 2.59 -14.00 -22.54
N GLU A 3 3.34 -13.20 -23.28
CA GLU A 3 3.67 -11.81 -22.92
C GLU A 3 2.40 -10.94 -22.82
N ASP A 4 1.40 -11.24 -23.67
CA ASP A 4 0.13 -10.50 -23.75
C ASP A 4 -0.96 -11.01 -22.78
N GLY A 5 -0.64 -11.99 -21.93
CA GLY A 5 -1.60 -12.61 -21.03
C GLY A 5 -2.49 -13.67 -21.70
N TYR A 6 -3.43 -14.20 -20.93
CA TYR A 6 -4.42 -15.18 -21.41
C TYR A 6 -5.72 -14.48 -21.78
N MET A 7 -6.30 -14.87 -22.92
CA MET A 7 -7.71 -14.56 -23.19
C MET A 7 -8.60 -15.38 -22.23
N VAL A 8 -9.80 -14.91 -21.99
CA VAL A 8 -10.76 -15.57 -21.05
C VAL A 8 -10.98 -17.03 -21.40
N ASP A 9 -11.10 -17.34 -22.69
CA ASP A 9 -11.33 -18.71 -23.19
C ASP A 9 -10.11 -19.62 -23.00
N ASP A 10 -8.92 -19.06 -22.80
CA ASP A 10 -7.68 -19.80 -22.60
C ASP A 10 -7.48 -20.19 -21.11
N VAL A 11 -8.32 -19.71 -20.18
CA VAL A 11 -8.24 -20.06 -18.76
C VAL A 11 -8.83 -21.46 -18.53
N THR A 12 -8.09 -22.45 -18.97
CA THR A 12 -8.45 -23.87 -18.83
C THR A 12 -8.00 -24.44 -17.48
N GLU A 13 -8.47 -25.65 -17.14
CA GLU A 13 -8.02 -26.39 -15.95
C GLU A 13 -6.49 -26.62 -15.98
N SER A 14 -5.93 -26.87 -17.15
CA SER A 14 -4.49 -27.04 -17.32
C SER A 14 -3.70 -25.79 -16.98
N VAL A 15 -4.19 -24.60 -17.40
CA VAL A 15 -3.59 -23.31 -17.06
C VAL A 15 -3.67 -23.03 -15.56
N ILE A 16 -4.80 -23.30 -14.94
CA ILE A 16 -4.95 -23.17 -13.47
C ILE A 16 -3.93 -24.03 -12.75
N GLN A 17 -3.80 -25.31 -13.15
CA GLN A 17 -2.84 -26.22 -12.55
C GLN A 17 -1.39 -25.75 -12.76
N GLN A 18 -1.05 -25.29 -13.94
CA GLN A 18 0.27 -24.71 -14.23
C GLN A 18 0.58 -23.52 -13.33
N ILE A 19 -0.38 -22.60 -13.11
CA ILE A 19 -0.20 -21.46 -12.21
C ILE A 19 0.02 -21.93 -10.76
N ILE A 20 -0.68 -22.96 -10.31
CA ILE A 20 -0.54 -23.52 -8.96
C ILE A 20 0.87 -24.13 -8.77
N GLU A 21 1.39 -24.82 -9.77
CA GLU A 21 2.68 -25.54 -9.71
C GLU A 21 3.87 -24.60 -9.86
N ASP A 22 3.76 -23.57 -10.70
CA ASP A 22 4.87 -22.64 -10.96
C ASP A 22 5.09 -21.68 -9.79
N LYS A 23 6.16 -21.91 -9.05
CA LYS A 23 6.56 -21.09 -7.88
C LYS A 23 7.04 -19.68 -8.25
N LEU A 24 7.36 -19.42 -9.51
CA LEU A 24 7.77 -18.11 -10.00
C LEU A 24 6.58 -17.16 -10.14
N ILE A 25 5.38 -17.69 -10.35
CA ILE A 25 4.17 -16.88 -10.43
C ILE A 25 3.83 -16.33 -9.04
N LYS A 26 3.78 -15.00 -8.93
CA LYS A 26 3.48 -14.27 -7.69
C LYS A 26 2.22 -13.42 -7.79
N ARG A 27 1.65 -13.31 -9.00
CA ARG A 27 0.49 -12.46 -9.24
C ARG A 27 -0.39 -13.01 -10.33
N VAL A 28 -1.69 -12.94 -10.10
CA VAL A 28 -2.74 -13.07 -11.11
C VAL A 28 -3.37 -11.69 -11.27
N GLN A 29 -3.48 -11.18 -12.50
CA GLN A 29 -4.02 -9.86 -12.78
C GLN A 29 -5.21 -9.96 -13.72
N ILE A 30 -6.25 -9.16 -13.45
CA ILE A 30 -7.32 -8.87 -14.39
C ILE A 30 -7.30 -7.38 -14.72
N SER A 31 -7.57 -7.05 -15.99
CA SER A 31 -7.64 -5.67 -16.48
C SER A 31 -9.01 -5.35 -17.06
N ASP A 32 -9.88 -6.34 -17.13
CA ASP A 32 -11.24 -6.25 -17.64
C ASP A 32 -12.17 -7.21 -16.88
N TYR A 33 -13.48 -7.07 -17.06
CA TYR A 33 -14.46 -7.99 -16.50
C TYR A 33 -14.33 -9.37 -17.15
N ILE A 34 -14.31 -10.39 -16.31
CA ILE A 34 -14.26 -11.78 -16.73
C ILE A 34 -15.47 -12.53 -16.17
N PRO A 35 -15.93 -13.62 -16.83
CA PRO A 35 -17.08 -14.40 -16.38
C PRO A 35 -16.91 -14.95 -14.96
N ASP A 36 -18.00 -15.02 -14.20
CA ASP A 36 -18.03 -15.54 -12.83
C ASP A 36 -17.45 -16.96 -12.73
N THR A 37 -17.74 -17.81 -13.73
CA THR A 37 -17.21 -19.19 -13.82
C THR A 37 -15.68 -19.25 -13.94
N VAL A 38 -15.07 -18.22 -14.55
CA VAL A 38 -13.60 -18.12 -14.61
C VAL A 38 -13.04 -17.65 -13.28
N LEU A 39 -13.70 -16.71 -12.62
CA LEU A 39 -13.33 -16.26 -11.27
C LEU A 39 -13.37 -17.40 -10.26
N GLU A 40 -14.39 -18.25 -10.30
CA GLU A 40 -14.48 -19.46 -9.45
C GLU A 40 -13.29 -20.41 -9.67
N LYS A 41 -12.86 -20.57 -10.92
CA LYS A 41 -11.65 -21.34 -11.23
C LYS A 41 -10.41 -20.68 -10.65
N LEU A 42 -10.28 -19.35 -10.79
CA LEU A 42 -9.16 -18.59 -10.23
C LEU A 42 -9.10 -18.72 -8.71
N ASN A 43 -10.24 -18.82 -8.02
CA ASN A 43 -10.26 -19.01 -6.57
C ASN A 43 -9.49 -20.25 -6.11
N ARG A 44 -9.44 -21.30 -6.90
CA ARG A 44 -8.66 -22.52 -6.62
C ARG A 44 -7.15 -22.24 -6.54
N ILE A 45 -6.66 -21.27 -7.31
CA ILE A 45 -5.28 -20.78 -7.22
C ILE A 45 -5.05 -20.20 -5.82
N PHE A 46 -5.93 -19.33 -5.34
CA PHE A 46 -5.77 -18.67 -4.03
C PHE A 46 -5.90 -19.62 -2.85
N ILE A 47 -6.72 -20.68 -2.97
CA ILE A 47 -6.77 -21.78 -1.99
C ILE A 47 -5.43 -22.50 -1.92
N SER A 48 -4.87 -22.87 -3.09
CA SER A 48 -3.65 -23.67 -3.18
C SER A 48 -2.37 -22.85 -2.98
N ARG A 49 -2.41 -21.59 -3.36
CA ARG A 49 -1.29 -20.65 -3.36
C ARG A 49 -1.70 -19.31 -2.73
N PRO A 50 -1.88 -19.26 -1.40
CA PRO A 50 -2.27 -18.06 -0.68
C PRO A 50 -1.21 -16.94 -0.74
N ASP A 51 0.00 -17.25 -1.21
CA ASP A 51 1.08 -16.28 -1.48
C ASP A 51 0.87 -15.46 -2.77
N ILE A 52 0.00 -15.92 -3.68
CA ILE A 52 -0.28 -15.21 -4.93
C ILE A 52 -1.15 -13.98 -4.66
N SER A 53 -0.73 -12.83 -5.20
CA SER A 53 -1.52 -11.61 -5.18
C SER A 53 -2.53 -11.60 -6.32
N PHE A 54 -3.77 -11.20 -6.01
CA PHE A 54 -4.79 -10.90 -7.01
C PHE A 54 -4.82 -9.40 -7.30
N ARG A 55 -4.52 -9.02 -8.52
CA ARG A 55 -4.51 -7.62 -8.93
C ARG A 55 -5.68 -7.30 -9.82
N VAL A 56 -6.46 -6.31 -9.41
CA VAL A 56 -7.52 -5.67 -10.19
C VAL A 56 -6.98 -4.35 -10.69
N TYR A 57 -6.72 -4.27 -11.99
CA TYR A 57 -6.04 -3.13 -12.59
C TYR A 57 -6.96 -2.46 -13.60
N GLY A 58 -7.32 -1.21 -13.37
CA GLY A 58 -8.09 -0.44 -14.34
C GLY A 58 -7.20 0.05 -15.47
N GLY A 59 -7.53 -0.29 -16.70
CA GLY A 59 -6.85 0.18 -17.91
C GLY A 59 -7.14 1.65 -18.21
N ALA A 60 -6.78 2.56 -17.31
CA ALA A 60 -6.78 3.99 -17.61
C ALA A 60 -5.48 4.36 -18.33
N ASP A 61 -5.16 3.69 -19.42
CA ASP A 61 -4.16 4.18 -20.33
C ASP A 61 -4.79 5.22 -21.26
N LYS A 62 -4.65 6.49 -20.90
CA LYS A 62 -5.09 7.63 -21.72
C LYS A 62 -4.38 7.70 -23.07
N THR A 63 -3.38 6.83 -23.32
CA THR A 63 -2.66 6.78 -24.58
C THR A 63 -3.38 5.98 -25.65
N SER A 64 -4.38 5.17 -25.30
CA SER A 64 -5.11 4.31 -26.25
C SER A 64 -6.30 4.97 -26.96
N GLY A 65 -6.58 6.27 -26.68
CA GLY A 65 -7.66 7.00 -27.34
C GLY A 65 -9.08 6.50 -27.02
N TYR A 66 -9.23 5.52 -26.13
CA TYR A 66 -10.50 5.15 -25.57
C TYR A 66 -10.81 6.12 -24.43
N GLU A 67 -11.37 7.28 -24.78
CA GLU A 67 -12.14 8.08 -23.83
C GLU A 67 -13.36 7.26 -23.50
N ASP A 68 -13.28 6.50 -22.44
CA ASP A 68 -14.04 6.62 -21.34
C ASP A 68 -15.46 6.41 -21.09
N ASP A 69 -15.83 5.28 -20.78
CA ASP A 69 -16.92 5.13 -19.83
C ASP A 69 -16.53 4.20 -18.67
N PHE A 70 -15.24 4.15 -18.34
CA PHE A 70 -14.78 3.40 -17.18
C PHE A 70 -15.23 4.12 -15.90
N ASN A 71 -16.43 3.80 -15.45
CA ASN A 71 -17.05 4.36 -14.24
C ASN A 71 -16.51 3.77 -12.92
N GLY A 72 -15.31 3.22 -12.93
CA GLY A 72 -14.75 2.47 -11.81
C GLY A 72 -15.18 1.00 -11.84
N TRP A 73 -14.53 0.17 -11.03
CA TRP A 73 -14.86 -1.23 -10.94
C TRP A 73 -16.08 -1.45 -10.03
N ASN A 74 -17.06 -2.21 -10.51
CA ASN A 74 -17.95 -2.93 -9.61
C ASN A 74 -17.17 -4.12 -9.05
N LEU A 75 -16.82 -4.08 -7.78
CA LEU A 75 -16.02 -5.11 -7.11
C LEU A 75 -16.84 -6.31 -6.61
N ASP A 76 -18.14 -6.38 -6.88
CA ASP A 76 -19.00 -7.48 -6.43
C ASP A 76 -18.51 -8.86 -6.90
N PHE A 77 -17.75 -8.91 -7.99
CA PHE A 77 -17.14 -10.14 -8.49
C PHE A 77 -16.15 -10.76 -7.47
N LEU A 78 -15.63 -10.00 -6.52
CA LEU A 78 -14.74 -10.53 -5.48
C LEU A 78 -15.42 -11.61 -4.62
N ARG A 79 -16.74 -11.69 -4.62
CA ARG A 79 -17.50 -12.79 -3.98
C ARG A 79 -17.16 -14.18 -4.53
N PHE A 80 -16.63 -14.25 -5.77
CA PHE A 80 -16.22 -15.49 -6.43
C PHE A 80 -14.77 -15.90 -6.12
N VAL A 81 -14.01 -15.01 -5.47
CA VAL A 81 -12.63 -15.27 -5.03
C VAL A 81 -12.44 -15.02 -3.53
N PRO A 82 -13.28 -15.66 -2.66
CA PRO A 82 -13.31 -15.36 -1.23
C PRO A 82 -12.03 -15.76 -0.48
N ASP A 83 -11.22 -16.65 -1.07
CA ASP A 83 -10.01 -17.19 -0.42
C ASP A 83 -8.75 -16.34 -0.71
N VAL A 84 -8.89 -15.26 -1.47
CA VAL A 84 -7.78 -14.35 -1.73
C VAL A 84 -7.28 -13.73 -0.43
N GLN A 85 -5.96 -13.81 -0.20
CA GLN A 85 -5.30 -13.23 0.97
C GLN A 85 -4.56 -11.92 0.64
N ASN A 86 -4.15 -11.74 -0.61
CA ASN A 86 -3.38 -10.57 -1.05
C ASN A 86 -4.08 -9.95 -2.24
N ILE A 87 -4.58 -8.72 -2.08
CA ILE A 87 -5.29 -8.02 -3.15
C ILE A 87 -4.69 -6.63 -3.40
N GLU A 88 -4.55 -6.30 -4.67
CA GLU A 88 -4.14 -4.99 -5.15
C GLU A 88 -5.24 -4.44 -6.06
N ILE A 89 -5.78 -3.27 -5.71
CA ILE A 89 -6.82 -2.58 -6.46
C ILE A 89 -6.28 -1.20 -6.82
N GLY A 90 -6.11 -0.94 -8.12
CA GLY A 90 -5.45 0.30 -8.44
C GLY A 90 -5.59 0.79 -9.87
N ARG A 91 -5.13 2.01 -10.03
CA ARG A 91 -5.04 2.78 -11.26
C ARG A 91 -6.36 3.01 -11.99
N PHE A 92 -7.40 3.34 -11.24
CA PHE A 92 -8.63 3.86 -11.80
C PHE A 92 -9.16 5.04 -10.97
N GLU A 93 -10.07 5.82 -11.53
CA GLU A 93 -10.71 6.92 -10.83
C GLU A 93 -11.91 6.38 -10.03
N TYR A 94 -11.97 6.78 -8.75
CA TYR A 94 -13.13 6.49 -7.91
C TYR A 94 -14.31 7.33 -8.37
N LYS A 95 -15.29 6.69 -9.01
CA LYS A 95 -16.56 7.35 -9.35
C LYS A 95 -17.71 6.74 -8.55
N ASN A 96 -17.86 5.43 -8.55
CA ASN A 96 -18.96 4.73 -7.88
C ASN A 96 -18.54 3.34 -7.36
N THR A 97 -17.27 3.15 -7.01
CA THR A 97 -16.80 1.84 -6.55
C THR A 97 -17.19 1.61 -5.09
N ASP A 98 -17.98 0.57 -4.83
CA ASP A 98 -18.29 0.12 -3.47
C ASP A 98 -17.14 -0.77 -2.96
N LEU A 99 -16.46 -0.30 -1.91
CA LEU A 99 -15.38 -1.03 -1.25
C LEU A 99 -15.88 -1.90 -0.09
N SER A 100 -17.17 -1.89 0.22
CA SER A 100 -17.74 -2.67 1.32
C SER A 100 -17.57 -4.17 1.14
N ILE A 101 -17.52 -4.65 -0.13
CA ILE A 101 -17.28 -6.04 -0.49
C ILE A 101 -15.97 -6.59 0.13
N LEU A 102 -14.96 -5.75 0.33
CA LEU A 102 -13.69 -6.14 0.95
C LEU A 102 -13.89 -6.69 2.37
N SER A 103 -14.97 -6.35 3.05
CA SER A 103 -15.31 -6.89 4.37
C SER A 103 -15.63 -8.39 4.34
N ARG A 104 -16.02 -8.92 3.17
CA ARG A 104 -16.31 -10.35 2.98
C ARG A 104 -15.05 -11.20 2.80
N LEU A 105 -13.91 -10.58 2.50
CA LEU A 105 -12.63 -11.28 2.37
C LEU A 105 -12.02 -11.54 3.75
N SER A 106 -12.58 -12.52 4.47
CA SER A 106 -12.22 -12.81 5.87
C SER A 106 -10.77 -13.26 6.06
N ASN A 107 -10.15 -13.78 5.00
CA ASN A 107 -8.76 -14.26 5.00
C ASN A 107 -7.75 -13.19 4.55
N LEU A 108 -8.22 -11.97 4.27
CA LEU A 108 -7.37 -10.89 3.74
C LEU A 108 -6.24 -10.52 4.71
N LYS A 109 -5.00 -10.59 4.22
CA LYS A 109 -3.76 -10.24 4.91
C LYS A 109 -3.06 -9.03 4.31
N SER A 110 -3.18 -8.84 3.00
CA SER A 110 -2.54 -7.73 2.31
C SER A 110 -3.55 -6.99 1.42
N LEU A 111 -3.63 -5.68 1.62
CA LEU A 111 -4.47 -4.79 0.82
C LEU A 111 -3.64 -3.62 0.30
N ILE A 112 -3.61 -3.48 -1.02
CA ILE A 112 -3.04 -2.32 -1.72
C ILE A 112 -4.17 -1.59 -2.42
N LEU A 113 -4.35 -0.30 -2.11
CA LEU A 113 -5.32 0.58 -2.76
C LEU A 113 -4.61 1.79 -3.34
N ASP A 114 -4.64 1.91 -4.66
CA ASP A 114 -4.16 3.05 -5.42
C ASP A 114 -5.30 3.57 -6.32
N ILE A 115 -6.30 4.18 -5.67
CA ILE A 115 -7.55 4.63 -6.32
C ILE A 115 -7.58 6.15 -6.30
N TYR A 116 -7.63 6.77 -7.48
CA TYR A 116 -7.71 8.22 -7.60
C TYR A 116 -9.07 8.75 -7.13
N ASN A 117 -9.05 9.88 -6.43
CA ASN A 117 -10.24 10.56 -5.88
C ASN A 117 -11.04 9.75 -4.85
N LEU A 118 -10.56 8.63 -4.35
CA LEU A 118 -11.15 7.96 -3.20
C LEU A 118 -11.07 8.88 -1.97
N ARG A 119 -12.21 9.26 -1.43
CA ARG A 119 -12.30 10.20 -0.29
C ARG A 119 -12.63 9.52 1.01
N ASP A 120 -13.55 8.55 0.96
CA ASP A 120 -14.02 7.85 2.15
C ASP A 120 -13.30 6.52 2.32
N PHE A 121 -12.50 6.43 3.36
CA PHE A 121 -11.77 5.24 3.76
C PHE A 121 -12.45 4.52 4.94
N SER A 122 -13.72 4.83 5.26
CA SER A 122 -14.42 4.26 6.42
C SER A 122 -14.62 2.75 6.32
N PHE A 123 -14.59 2.17 5.10
CA PHE A 123 -14.62 0.72 4.86
C PHE A 123 -13.49 -0.02 5.63
N ILE A 124 -12.38 0.64 5.94
CA ILE A 124 -11.28 0.07 6.75
C ILE A 124 -11.78 -0.45 8.09
N LYS A 125 -12.81 0.15 8.66
CA LYS A 125 -13.41 -0.28 9.93
C LYS A 125 -14.05 -1.67 9.85
N THR A 126 -14.32 -2.17 8.65
CA THR A 126 -15.01 -3.45 8.42
C THR A 126 -14.09 -4.54 7.85
N LEU A 127 -12.85 -4.19 7.48
CA LEU A 127 -11.88 -5.15 6.95
C LEU A 127 -11.56 -6.26 7.96
N SER A 128 -11.05 -7.38 7.45
CA SER A 128 -10.52 -8.46 8.27
C SER A 128 -9.46 -7.95 9.26
N SER A 129 -9.57 -8.32 10.53
CA SER A 129 -8.58 -7.98 11.56
C SER A 129 -7.24 -8.73 11.39
N ARG A 130 -7.19 -9.69 10.46
CA ARG A 130 -5.98 -10.47 10.12
C ARG A 130 -4.99 -9.72 9.26
N LEU A 131 -5.29 -8.46 8.89
CA LEU A 131 -4.46 -7.67 7.99
C LEU A 131 -3.04 -7.51 8.55
N GLU A 132 -2.05 -7.85 7.71
CA GLU A 132 -0.62 -7.79 7.99
C GLU A 132 0.05 -6.66 7.19
N HIS A 133 -0.47 -6.35 6.00
CA HIS A 133 0.07 -5.32 5.10
C HIS A 133 -1.04 -4.43 4.58
N LEU A 134 -0.87 -3.12 4.73
CA LEU A 134 -1.82 -2.13 4.23
C LEU A 134 -1.09 -1.00 3.50
N TYR A 135 -1.45 -0.81 2.24
CA TYR A 135 -1.03 0.31 1.43
C TYR A 135 -2.26 1.11 0.99
N ILE A 136 -2.36 2.36 1.42
CA ILE A 136 -3.43 3.28 1.02
C ILE A 136 -2.88 4.66 0.71
N ASP A 137 -3.30 5.19 -0.45
CA ASP A 137 -2.88 6.49 -0.92
C ASP A 137 -4.08 7.38 -1.28
N ALA A 138 -4.21 8.52 -0.62
CA ALA A 138 -5.23 9.51 -0.92
C ALA A 138 -4.78 10.47 -2.03
N VAL A 139 -4.91 10.05 -3.27
CA VAL A 139 -4.65 10.91 -4.43
C VAL A 139 -5.93 11.65 -4.80
N LEU A 140 -6.14 12.83 -4.21
CA LEU A 140 -7.35 13.65 -4.41
C LEU A 140 -7.05 14.86 -5.31
N LYS A 141 -7.95 15.17 -6.25
CA LYS A 141 -7.96 16.45 -6.98
C LYS A 141 -8.28 17.61 -6.04
N ASN A 142 -9.31 17.43 -5.19
CA ASN A 142 -9.78 18.46 -4.26
C ASN A 142 -10.31 17.82 -2.96
N GLY A 143 -10.32 18.61 -1.86
CA GLY A 143 -10.90 18.21 -0.60
C GLY A 143 -9.94 17.48 0.33
N LYS A 144 -10.49 16.88 1.37
CA LYS A 144 -9.75 16.12 2.39
C LYS A 144 -10.27 14.69 2.44
N PRO A 145 -9.40 13.71 2.70
CA PRO A 145 -9.83 12.34 2.91
C PRO A 145 -10.58 12.19 4.24
N VAL A 146 -11.56 11.31 4.26
CA VAL A 146 -12.22 10.85 5.49
C VAL A 146 -11.46 9.61 5.95
N PHE A 147 -10.49 9.83 6.81
CA PHE A 147 -9.63 8.80 7.37
C PHE A 147 -9.15 9.20 8.77
N ASP A 148 -8.94 8.20 9.62
CA ASP A 148 -8.38 8.40 10.95
C ASP A 148 -7.48 7.21 11.31
N CYS A 149 -6.20 7.47 11.64
CA CYS A 149 -5.24 6.43 11.96
C CYS A 149 -5.65 5.59 13.18
N GLN A 150 -6.54 6.09 14.05
CA GLN A 150 -7.11 5.31 15.17
C GLN A 150 -7.88 4.06 14.67
N TRP A 151 -8.42 4.09 13.46
CA TRP A 151 -9.10 2.92 12.89
C TRP A 151 -8.15 1.74 12.64
N LEU A 152 -6.86 2.02 12.49
CA LEU A 152 -5.83 1.02 12.26
C LEU A 152 -5.54 0.17 13.50
N LEU A 153 -5.88 0.63 14.70
CA LEU A 153 -5.59 -0.05 15.97
C LEU A 153 -6.27 -1.42 16.09
N ARG A 154 -7.26 -1.70 15.26
CA ARG A 154 -7.89 -3.02 15.18
C ARG A 154 -7.02 -4.10 14.53
N PHE A 155 -6.02 -3.70 13.73
CA PHE A 155 -5.15 -4.63 13.00
C PHE A 155 -3.92 -4.98 13.84
N LYS A 156 -4.10 -5.86 14.81
CA LYS A 156 -3.04 -6.22 15.77
C LYS A 156 -1.84 -6.94 15.14
N ASN A 157 -2.02 -7.49 13.94
CA ASN A 157 -0.97 -8.19 13.18
C ASN A 157 -0.33 -7.31 12.10
N LEU A 158 -0.66 -6.02 12.03
CA LEU A 158 -0.16 -5.13 10.98
C LEU A 158 1.37 -4.95 11.12
N GLN A 159 2.10 -5.38 10.10
CA GLN A 159 3.56 -5.38 10.04
C GLN A 159 4.10 -4.29 9.11
N SER A 160 3.35 -3.98 8.04
CA SER A 160 3.73 -2.98 7.04
C SER A 160 2.57 -2.04 6.75
N LEU A 161 2.87 -0.74 6.78
CA LEU A 161 1.89 0.31 6.55
C LEU A 161 2.45 1.38 5.62
N PHE A 162 1.74 1.65 4.52
CA PHE A 162 1.94 2.84 3.70
C PHE A 162 0.73 3.77 3.82
N LEU A 163 0.99 5.05 4.11
CA LEU A 163 -0.01 6.11 4.17
C LEU A 163 0.37 7.28 3.26
N GLY A 164 -0.43 7.54 2.23
CA GLY A 164 -0.28 8.70 1.37
C GLY A 164 -1.29 9.79 1.70
N LYS A 165 -0.85 10.95 2.22
CA LYS A 165 -1.69 12.10 2.63
C LYS A 165 -2.78 11.76 3.69
N LEU A 166 -2.57 10.73 4.47
CA LEU A 166 -3.49 10.20 5.49
C LEU A 166 -2.81 10.26 6.86
N ASP A 167 -2.84 11.41 7.50
CA ASP A 167 -2.06 11.68 8.72
C ASP A 167 -2.88 12.18 9.92
N LYS A 168 -4.22 12.10 9.85
CA LYS A 168 -5.05 12.44 11.01
C LYS A 168 -4.85 11.42 12.13
N ASN A 169 -4.48 11.89 13.33
CA ASN A 169 -4.16 11.06 14.50
C ASN A 169 -3.07 10.02 14.22
N LEU A 170 -2.05 10.41 13.44
CA LEU A 170 -0.95 9.52 13.03
C LEU A 170 -0.21 8.92 14.22
N GLU A 171 -0.08 9.66 15.32
CA GLU A 171 0.54 9.21 16.57
C GLU A 171 -0.11 7.96 17.17
N SER A 172 -1.37 7.69 16.84
CA SER A 172 -2.05 6.48 17.31
C SER A 172 -1.39 5.16 16.88
N ILE A 173 -0.56 5.18 15.81
CA ILE A 173 0.16 3.98 15.34
C ILE A 173 1.14 3.42 16.38
N VAL A 174 1.46 4.15 17.43
CA VAL A 174 2.20 3.63 18.60
C VAL A 174 1.53 2.37 19.18
N GLY A 175 0.20 2.27 19.07
CA GLY A 175 -0.56 1.08 19.50
C GLY A 175 -0.43 -0.14 18.58
N LEU A 176 0.33 -0.08 17.48
CA LEU A 176 0.55 -1.18 16.53
C LEU A 176 1.85 -1.92 16.86
N SER A 177 1.78 -2.84 17.82
CA SER A 177 2.95 -3.52 18.40
C SER A 177 3.73 -4.41 17.41
N GLN A 178 3.14 -4.77 16.27
CA GLN A 178 3.79 -5.59 15.24
C GLN A 178 4.30 -4.79 14.04
N LEU A 179 4.07 -3.45 14.02
CA LEU A 179 4.44 -2.61 12.89
C LEU A 179 5.97 -2.47 12.77
N LYS A 180 6.56 -3.04 11.72
CA LYS A 180 8.01 -3.01 11.45
C LYS A 180 8.36 -2.05 10.34
N LYS A 181 7.51 -1.93 9.33
CA LYS A 181 7.73 -1.08 8.17
C LYS A 181 6.68 0.02 8.11
N LEU A 182 7.14 1.28 8.00
CA LEU A 182 6.27 2.44 7.81
C LEU A 182 6.76 3.27 6.63
N GLU A 183 5.85 3.57 5.71
CA GLU A 183 6.09 4.48 4.61
C GLU A 183 5.07 5.63 4.65
N LEU A 184 5.55 6.85 4.72
CA LEU A 184 4.74 8.06 4.81
C LEU A 184 4.97 8.95 3.59
N ARG A 185 3.91 9.21 2.82
CA ARG A 185 3.97 10.08 1.64
C ARG A 185 3.15 11.35 1.85
N ALA A 186 3.80 12.50 1.65
CA ALA A 186 3.17 13.82 1.67
C ALA A 186 2.36 14.08 2.97
N VAL A 187 2.85 13.59 4.09
CA VAL A 187 2.28 13.86 5.42
C VAL A 187 2.54 15.30 5.86
N LYS A 188 1.63 15.84 6.64
CA LYS A 188 1.69 17.21 7.16
C LYS A 188 1.91 17.27 8.68
N ASN A 189 2.02 16.10 9.32
CA ASN A 189 2.31 16.04 10.74
C ASN A 189 3.73 16.61 10.99
N LYS A 190 3.80 17.64 11.83
CA LYS A 190 5.06 18.34 12.10
C LYS A 190 5.97 17.57 13.05
N ASP A 191 5.38 16.84 13.98
CA ASP A 191 6.10 16.09 15.00
C ASP A 191 5.98 14.58 14.73
N LEU A 192 7.09 13.95 14.47
CA LEU A 192 7.22 12.50 14.30
C LEU A 192 7.93 11.84 15.48
N SER A 193 8.11 12.52 16.62
CA SER A 193 8.82 12.02 17.80
C SER A 193 8.20 10.73 18.37
N PHE A 194 6.88 10.56 18.21
CA PHE A 194 6.16 9.34 18.63
C PHE A 194 6.68 8.07 17.94
N LEU A 195 7.32 8.17 16.77
CA LEU A 195 7.87 7.02 16.06
C LEU A 195 8.89 6.26 16.88
N LYS A 196 9.65 6.92 17.76
CA LYS A 196 10.62 6.27 18.66
C LYS A 196 9.97 5.33 19.69
N GLN A 197 8.67 5.43 19.90
CA GLN A 197 7.88 4.55 20.78
C GLN A 197 7.31 3.33 20.04
N THR A 198 7.59 3.22 18.74
CA THR A 198 7.11 2.13 17.89
C THR A 198 8.20 1.08 17.69
N PRO A 199 7.85 -0.16 17.33
CA PRO A 199 8.82 -1.20 16.98
C PRO A 199 9.32 -1.09 15.52
N ILE A 200 9.11 0.06 14.87
CA ILE A 200 9.50 0.30 13.47
C ILE A 200 11.02 0.20 13.33
N ASN A 201 11.48 -0.50 12.30
CA ASN A 201 12.88 -0.61 11.93
C ASN A 201 13.14 -0.28 10.45
N ASP A 202 12.10 -0.12 9.62
CA ASP A 202 12.17 0.34 8.23
C ASP A 202 11.23 1.55 8.07
N LEU A 203 11.81 2.74 7.86
CA LEU A 203 11.08 3.99 7.71
C LEU A 203 11.39 4.65 6.37
N SER A 204 10.34 4.97 5.62
CA SER A 204 10.44 5.76 4.40
C SER A 204 9.58 7.02 4.49
N ILE A 205 10.14 8.18 4.15
CA ILE A 205 9.42 9.47 4.13
C ILE A 205 9.55 10.07 2.74
N TRP A 206 8.40 10.34 2.10
CA TRP A 206 8.33 10.72 0.69
C TRP A 206 7.56 12.02 0.48
N TRP A 207 8.06 12.88 -0.42
CA TRP A 207 7.35 14.05 -0.96
C TRP A 207 6.82 15.01 0.11
N CYS A 208 7.55 15.17 1.18
CA CYS A 208 7.23 16.13 2.22
C CYS A 208 7.89 17.48 1.96
N ASP A 209 7.42 18.52 2.64
CA ASP A 209 8.07 19.82 2.72
C ASP A 209 8.93 19.86 3.99
N GLY A 210 10.27 19.84 3.85
CA GLY A 210 11.22 19.85 4.95
C GLY A 210 11.13 21.07 5.85
N SER A 211 10.56 22.19 5.36
CA SER A 211 10.29 23.36 6.22
C SER A 211 9.07 23.17 7.15
N LYS A 212 8.34 22.06 6.99
CA LYS A 212 7.10 21.78 7.73
C LYS A 212 7.17 20.51 8.56
N ILE A 213 8.18 19.70 8.37
CA ILE A 213 8.41 18.46 9.10
C ILE A 213 9.77 18.56 9.78
N ASP A 214 9.81 18.29 11.07
CA ASP A 214 11.07 18.21 11.82
C ASP A 214 11.57 16.77 11.85
N LEU A 215 12.61 16.46 11.08
CA LEU A 215 13.23 15.14 11.05
C LEU A 215 14.31 14.97 12.14
N THR A 216 14.75 16.04 12.80
CA THR A 216 15.72 15.94 13.91
C THR A 216 15.16 15.17 15.10
N VAL A 217 13.83 15.11 15.22
CA VAL A 217 13.14 14.28 16.23
C VAL A 217 13.43 12.78 16.09
N LEU A 218 13.97 12.34 14.94
CA LEU A 218 14.39 10.96 14.71
C LEU A 218 15.77 10.66 15.29
N SER A 219 16.51 11.67 15.81
CA SER A 219 17.79 11.45 16.51
C SER A 219 17.65 10.35 17.57
N ASP A 220 18.67 9.50 17.69
CA ASP A 220 18.69 8.39 18.65
C ASP A 220 17.56 7.34 18.48
N PHE A 221 16.95 7.23 17.29
CA PHE A 221 15.96 6.20 17.02
C PHE A 221 16.64 4.82 16.89
N ARG A 222 16.90 4.18 18.03
CA ARG A 222 17.78 3.00 18.16
C ARG A 222 17.27 1.73 17.46
N THR A 223 15.97 1.60 17.27
CA THR A 223 15.39 0.43 16.57
C THR A 223 15.48 0.56 15.06
N LEU A 224 15.74 1.76 14.53
CA LEU A 224 15.77 2.01 13.09
C LEU A 224 16.98 1.32 12.44
N ARG A 225 16.71 0.51 11.41
CA ARG A 225 17.71 -0.19 10.59
C ARG A 225 17.77 0.33 9.18
N GLN A 226 16.63 0.77 8.64
CA GLN A 226 16.53 1.29 7.29
C GLN A 226 15.83 2.64 7.31
N LEU A 227 16.44 3.64 6.65
CA LEU A 227 15.86 4.97 6.46
C LEU A 227 15.95 5.36 5.00
N ARG A 228 14.80 5.68 4.40
CA ARG A 228 14.70 6.26 3.06
C ARG A 228 14.07 7.64 3.13
N LEU A 229 14.79 8.64 2.60
CA LEU A 229 14.29 10.00 2.41
C LEU A 229 14.23 10.29 0.91
N PHE A 230 13.01 10.54 0.39
CA PHE A 230 12.79 10.67 -1.04
C PHE A 230 11.99 11.93 -1.39
N ARG A 231 12.56 12.81 -2.21
CA ARG A 231 11.92 14.06 -2.66
C ARG A 231 11.38 14.91 -1.50
N ILE A 232 12.17 15.17 -0.49
CA ILE A 232 11.82 16.10 0.59
C ILE A 232 12.36 17.48 0.19
N SER A 233 11.45 18.36 -0.22
CA SER A 233 11.83 19.74 -0.60
C SER A 233 12.29 20.53 0.63
N LYS A 234 13.21 21.48 0.46
CA LYS A 234 13.72 22.35 1.52
C LYS A 234 14.34 21.64 2.73
N LEU A 235 14.63 20.36 2.62
CA LEU A 235 15.42 19.65 3.61
C LEU A 235 16.89 19.95 3.33
N ASP A 236 17.57 20.65 4.22
CA ASP A 236 18.95 21.13 4.10
C ASP A 236 19.88 20.52 5.16
N ASP A 237 19.34 19.96 6.23
CA ASP A 237 20.09 19.29 7.30
C ASP A 237 19.59 17.85 7.53
N ILE A 238 20.55 16.92 7.52
CA ILE A 238 20.36 15.51 7.85
C ILE A 238 21.38 15.06 8.90
N SER A 239 21.92 15.98 9.70
CA SER A 239 22.93 15.68 10.72
C SER A 239 22.45 14.66 11.75
N PHE A 240 21.14 14.60 12.02
CA PHE A 240 20.54 13.63 12.92
C PHE A 240 20.83 12.17 12.53
N VAL A 241 21.13 11.89 11.25
CA VAL A 241 21.43 10.53 10.78
C VAL A 241 22.67 9.96 11.45
N SER A 242 23.66 10.81 11.84
CA SER A 242 24.86 10.38 12.56
C SER A 242 24.56 9.79 13.95
N THR A 243 23.40 10.06 14.53
CA THR A 243 22.98 9.52 15.83
C THR A 243 22.25 8.17 15.71
N LEU A 244 21.94 7.72 14.48
CA LEU A 244 21.24 6.48 14.21
C LEU A 244 22.21 5.28 14.22
N THR A 245 22.78 4.97 15.36
CA THR A 245 23.85 3.97 15.51
C THR A 245 23.48 2.54 15.10
N GLY A 246 22.17 2.27 14.97
CA GLY A 246 21.66 0.97 14.50
C GLY A 246 21.37 0.91 13.01
N LEU A 247 21.60 2.01 12.26
CA LEU A 247 21.21 2.10 10.86
C LEU A 247 22.11 1.22 9.98
N GLU A 248 21.47 0.34 9.19
CA GLU A 248 22.13 -0.58 8.27
C GLU A 248 22.00 -0.10 6.81
N ARG A 249 20.94 0.65 6.52
CA ARG A 249 20.65 1.14 5.15
C ARG A 249 20.13 2.57 5.19
N LEU A 250 20.83 3.45 4.45
CA LEU A 250 20.40 4.83 4.22
C LEU A 250 20.20 5.06 2.73
N GLU A 251 19.02 5.52 2.33
CA GLU A 251 18.72 5.94 0.97
C GLU A 251 18.30 7.41 0.94
N LEU A 252 19.09 8.24 0.27
CA LEU A 252 18.86 9.67 0.07
C LEU A 252 18.61 9.90 -1.42
N ILE A 253 17.39 10.21 -1.80
CA ILE A 253 16.99 10.26 -3.21
C ILE A 253 16.31 11.60 -3.50
N TRP A 254 16.86 12.35 -4.48
CA TRP A 254 16.33 13.62 -4.93
C TRP A 254 16.13 14.65 -3.81
N LEU A 255 17.15 14.83 -2.98
CA LEU A 255 17.21 15.83 -1.90
C LEU A 255 18.08 17.00 -2.36
N ALA A 256 17.51 17.92 -3.13
CA ALA A 256 18.25 18.98 -3.84
C ALA A 256 19.01 19.95 -2.93
N ASN A 257 18.60 20.10 -1.66
CA ASN A 257 19.22 21.06 -0.72
C ASN A 257 20.28 20.45 0.18
N ILE A 258 20.44 19.12 0.17
CA ILE A 258 21.49 18.45 0.94
C ILE A 258 22.83 18.62 0.25
N THR A 259 23.74 19.33 0.89
CA THR A 259 25.11 19.58 0.38
C THR A 259 26.18 18.80 1.13
N LYS A 260 25.84 18.24 2.30
CA LYS A 260 26.78 17.46 3.13
C LYS A 260 26.11 16.21 3.67
N ILE A 261 26.83 15.09 3.62
CA ILE A 261 26.42 13.87 4.29
C ILE A 261 27.16 13.83 5.63
N PRO A 262 26.46 13.60 6.77
CA PRO A 262 27.10 13.51 8.07
C PRO A 262 28.02 12.29 8.14
N ASN A 263 28.95 12.31 9.09
CA ASN A 263 29.77 11.13 9.38
C ASN A 263 28.86 10.00 9.89
N LEU A 264 29.01 8.82 9.29
CA LEU A 264 28.21 7.62 9.60
C LEU A 264 29.05 6.53 10.31
N SER A 265 30.29 6.90 10.73
CA SER A 265 31.22 5.99 11.43
C SER A 265 30.92 5.90 12.92
#